data_8f3b519ebbb73a5d5e0b124d7ede5152
#
_entry.id   8f3b519ebbb73a5d5e0b124d7ede5152
#
_cell.length_a   1.000
_cell.length_b   1.000
_cell.length_c   1.000
_cell.angle_alpha   90.00
_cell.angle_beta   90.00
_cell.angle_gamma   90.00
#
_symmetry.space_group_name_H-M   'P 1'
#
loop_
_entity.id
_entity.type
_entity.pdbx_description
1 polymer ?
#
loop_
_entity_poly.entity_id
_entity_poly.type
_entity_poly.pdbx_seq_one_letter_code
_entity_poly.pdbx_strand_id
1 'polypeptide(L)' 'MKDALESLMGQKVDVTYEGIVYRGILMGANDEEIFLQTMMEWISLPLDGIAFVKKAEG' A
#
# COMPACT_ATOMS: atom_id res chain seq x y z
N MET A 1 8.38 3.69 -8.30
CA MET A 1 9.52 2.82 -8.56
C MET A 1 9.59 1.70 -7.60
N LYS A 2 10.19 0.62 -8.04
CA LYS A 2 10.30 -0.57 -7.22
C LYS A 2 11.02 -0.31 -5.90
N ASP A 3 12.06 0.51 -5.96
CA ASP A 3 12.87 0.73 -4.77
C ASP A 3 12.06 1.38 -3.65
N ALA A 4 11.15 2.28 -4.01
CA ALA A 4 10.33 2.95 -3.02
C ALA A 4 9.40 1.97 -2.33
N LEU A 5 8.78 1.08 -3.10
CA LEU A 5 7.88 0.09 -2.53
C LEU A 5 8.65 -0.90 -1.68
N GLU A 6 9.84 -1.31 -2.14
CA GLU A 6 10.62 -2.27 -1.39
C GLU A 6 11.04 -1.72 -0.03
N SER A 7 11.36 -0.44 0.03
CA SER A 7 11.77 0.13 1.31
C SER A 7 10.59 0.27 2.27
N LEU A 8 9.37 0.19 1.77
CA LEU A 8 8.18 0.29 2.61
C LEU A 8 7.61 -1.08 3.00
N MET A 9 8.20 -2.15 2.47
CA MET A 9 7.72 -3.49 2.80
C MET A 9 7.79 -3.74 4.29
N GLY A 10 6.72 -4.32 4.83
CA GLY A 10 6.65 -4.64 6.25
C GLY A 10 6.34 -3.46 7.12
N GLN A 11 6.14 -2.29 6.53
CA GLN A 11 5.88 -1.09 7.30
C GLN A 11 4.46 -0.61 7.09
N LYS A 12 3.97 0.14 8.07
CA LYS A 12 2.65 0.74 7.95
C LYS A 12 2.71 1.86 6.93
N VAL A 13 1.80 1.83 5.98
CA VAL A 13 1.78 2.81 4.90
C VAL A 13 0.37 3.35 4.74
N ASP A 14 0.29 4.52 4.11
CA ASP A 14 -0.96 5.11 3.67
C ASP A 14 -0.97 5.06 2.15
N VAL A 15 -1.99 4.43 1.60
CA VAL A 15 -2.15 4.31 0.16
C VAL A 15 -3.39 5.09 -0.25
N THR A 16 -3.22 6.05 -1.14
CA THR A 16 -4.35 6.79 -1.67
C THR A 16 -4.80 6.11 -2.96
N TYR A 17 -5.99 5.55 -2.91
CA TYR A 17 -6.55 4.78 -4.02
C TYR A 17 -7.92 5.37 -4.36
N GLU A 18 -8.03 5.92 -5.55
CA GLU A 18 -9.27 6.51 -6.04
C GLU A 18 -9.90 7.47 -5.02
N GLY A 19 -9.05 8.32 -4.45
CA GLY A 19 -9.51 9.34 -3.52
C GLY A 19 -9.71 8.88 -2.08
N ILE A 20 -9.47 7.61 -1.80
CA ILE A 20 -9.65 7.06 -0.47
C ILE A 20 -8.29 6.63 0.08
N VAL A 21 -8.04 6.98 1.33
CA VAL A 21 -6.78 6.60 1.98
C VAL A 21 -6.97 5.28 2.73
N TYR A 22 -6.15 4.30 2.36
CA TYR A 22 -6.13 3.01 3.03
C TYR A 22 -4.84 2.89 3.83
N ARG A 23 -4.96 2.53 5.09
CA ARG A 23 -3.79 2.37 5.95
C ARG A 23 -3.63 0.91 6.34
N GLY A 24 -2.42 0.40 6.22
CA GLY A 24 -2.14 -0.97 6.59
C GLY A 24 -0.67 -1.26 6.44
N ILE A 25 -0.30 -2.50 6.74
CA ILE A 25 1.08 -2.95 6.57
C ILE A 25 1.24 -3.42 5.12
N LEU A 26 2.27 -2.92 4.47
CA LEU A 26 2.55 -3.32 3.09
C LEU A 26 3.17 -4.70 3.12
N MET A 27 2.40 -5.70 2.71
CA MET A 27 2.84 -7.09 2.80
C MET A 27 3.48 -7.59 1.52
N GLY A 28 3.15 -6.98 0.39
CA GLY A 28 3.71 -7.43 -0.87
C GLY A 28 3.19 -6.59 -2.01
N ALA A 29 3.75 -6.83 -3.20
CA ALA A 29 3.35 -6.12 -4.41
C ALA A 29 3.78 -6.93 -5.60
N ASN A 30 3.04 -6.76 -6.69
CA ASN A 30 3.44 -7.34 -7.97
C ASN A 30 3.24 -6.28 -9.05
N ASP A 31 3.26 -6.69 -10.31
CA ASP A 31 3.15 -5.73 -11.41
C ASP A 31 1.76 -5.11 -11.54
N GLU A 32 0.78 -5.67 -10.87
CA GLU A 32 -0.60 -5.25 -11.03
C GLU A 32 -1.24 -4.68 -9.80
N GLU A 33 -0.77 -5.06 -8.62
CA GLU A 33 -1.45 -4.66 -7.39
C GLU A 33 -0.50 -4.71 -6.21
N ILE A 34 -0.94 -4.09 -5.11
CA ILE A 34 -0.22 -4.20 -3.85
C ILE A 34 -1.14 -4.86 -2.84
N PHE A 35 -0.52 -5.42 -1.80
CA PHE A 35 -1.25 -6.15 -0.77
C PHE A 35 -1.01 -5.49 0.56
N LEU A 36 -2.10 -5.14 1.23
CA LEU A 36 -2.05 -4.49 2.53
C LEU A 36 -2.74 -5.37 3.57
N GLN A 37 -2.16 -5.42 4.75
CA GLN A 37 -2.81 -6.05 5.88
C GLN A 37 -3.33 -4.96 6.80
N THR A 38 -4.65 -4.81 6.87
CA THR A 38 -5.26 -3.86 7.78
C THR A 38 -5.56 -4.56 9.10
N MET A 39 -6.10 -3.82 10.04
CA MET A 39 -6.46 -4.44 11.31
C MET A 39 -7.57 -5.47 11.18
N MET A 40 -8.38 -5.34 10.15
CA MET A 40 -9.55 -6.20 9.98
C MET A 40 -9.33 -7.30 8.97
N GLU A 41 -8.53 -7.05 7.93
CA GLU A 41 -8.47 -7.99 6.83
C GLU A 41 -7.28 -7.66 5.92
N TRP A 42 -7.02 -8.58 5.00
CA TRP A 42 -6.06 -8.35 3.93
C TRP A 42 -6.80 -7.79 2.74
N ILE A 43 -6.23 -6.78 2.11
CA ILE A 43 -6.82 -6.20 0.92
C ILE A 43 -5.76 -6.08 -0.16
N SER A 44 -6.21 -6.06 -1.41
CA SER A 44 -5.31 -5.81 -2.53
C SER A 44 -5.85 -4.60 -3.29
N LEU A 45 -4.95 -3.75 -3.75
CA LEU A 45 -5.32 -2.53 -4.46
C LEU A 45 -4.61 -2.51 -5.80
N PRO A 46 -5.36 -2.37 -6.90
CA PRO A 46 -4.75 -2.30 -8.23
C PRO A 46 -3.88 -1.05 -8.36
N LEU A 47 -2.72 -1.22 -8.96
CA LEU A 47 -1.80 -0.10 -9.13
C LEU A 47 -2.42 1.01 -9.98
N ASP A 48 -3.28 0.67 -10.92
CA ASP A 48 -3.90 1.66 -11.80
C ASP A 48 -4.65 2.74 -11.05
N GLY A 49 -5.23 2.42 -9.91
CA GLY A 49 -6.02 3.39 -9.17
C GLY A 49 -5.26 4.07 -8.07
N ILE A 50 -4.01 3.73 -7.88
CA ILE A 50 -3.23 4.27 -6.76
C ILE A 50 -2.59 5.58 -7.16
N ALA A 51 -2.90 6.64 -6.42
CA ALA A 51 -2.28 7.93 -6.65
C ALA A 51 -0.88 7.97 -6.07
N PHE A 52 -0.74 7.51 -4.83
CA PHE A 52 0.59 7.42 -4.23
C PHE A 52 0.54 6.58 -2.96
N VAL A 53 1.72 6.16 -2.53
CA VAL A 53 1.92 5.37 -1.32
C VAL A 53 2.97 6.10 -0.50
N LYS A 54 2.72 6.26 0.79
CA LYS A 54 3.70 6.88 1.67
C LYS A 54 3.71 6.17 3.01
N LYS A 55 4.81 6.30 3.73
CA LYS A 55 4.92 5.73 5.05
C LYS A 55 3.93 6.42 5.98
N ALA A 56 3.17 5.64 6.73
CA ALA A 56 2.23 6.20 7.67
C ALA A 56 2.97 6.74 8.88
N GLU A 57 2.51 7.86 9.39
CA GLU A 57 3.09 8.47 10.57
C GLU A 57 2.22 8.19 11.78
N GLY A 58 2.85 8.03 12.88
CA GLY A 58 2.18 7.81 14.12
C GLY A 58 1.88 6.38 14.40
#